data_1efb30ee915b0992578388a1d1a06975
#
_entry.id   1efb30ee915b0992578388a1d1a06975
#
_cell.length_a   1.000
_cell.length_b   1.000
_cell.length_c   1.000
_cell.angle_alpha   90.00
_cell.angle_beta   90.00
_cell.angle_gamma   90.00
#
_symmetry.space_group_name_H-M   'P 1'
#
loop_
_entity.id
_entity.type
_entity.pdbx_description
1 polymer ?
#
loop_
_entity_poly.entity_id
_entity_poly.type
_entity_poly.pdbx_seq_one_letter_code
_entity_poly.pdbx_strand_id
1 'polypeptide(L)'
;MDIPTLPTSENTFSTALASSDVVLDAIFGFSFQPPVRAPFDTALPLLARAGIPIVSVDIPSGWDVERGDAAGLGLRPDVLVSLTAPKEGVRTFTGRHFLGGRFVSR
;
A
#
# COMPACT_ATOMS: atom_id res chain seq x y z
N MET A 1 22.54 4.26 3.23
CA MET A 1 22.02 3.24 2.31
C MET A 1 21.33 3.94 1.15
N ASP A 2 21.74 3.64 -0.03
CA ASP A 2 21.14 4.25 -1.22
C ASP A 2 20.07 3.32 -1.78
N ILE A 3 18.84 3.79 -1.79
CA ILE A 3 17.72 3.08 -2.38
C ILE A 3 17.52 3.64 -3.78
N PRO A 4 17.70 2.84 -4.83
CA PRO A 4 17.51 3.35 -6.18
C PRO A 4 16.07 3.74 -6.45
N THR A 5 15.90 4.86 -7.15
CA THR A 5 14.60 5.28 -7.66
C THR A 5 14.47 4.83 -9.09
N LEU A 6 13.42 4.07 -9.39
CA LEU A 6 13.18 3.56 -10.73
C LEU A 6 12.19 4.43 -11.49
N PRO A 7 12.31 4.47 -12.83
CA PRO A 7 11.30 5.12 -13.67
C PRO A 7 9.92 4.47 -13.47
N THR A 8 8.88 5.26 -13.69
CA THR A 8 7.50 4.79 -13.51
C THR A 8 6.94 4.04 -14.72
N SER A 9 7.77 3.64 -15.67
CA SER A 9 7.31 2.85 -16.81
C SER A 9 6.85 1.47 -16.37
N GLU A 10 5.83 0.94 -17.03
CA GLU A 10 5.26 -0.36 -16.72
C GLU A 10 6.29 -1.48 -16.82
N ASN A 11 7.13 -1.44 -17.87
CA ASN A 11 8.15 -2.47 -18.06
C ASN A 11 9.20 -2.46 -16.96
N THR A 12 9.68 -1.29 -16.55
CA THR A 12 10.66 -1.17 -15.46
C THR A 12 10.06 -1.66 -14.16
N PHE A 13 8.82 -1.30 -13.89
CA PHE A 13 8.10 -1.69 -12.69
C PHE A 13 7.89 -3.19 -12.63
N SER A 14 7.43 -3.79 -13.72
CA SER A 14 7.19 -5.24 -13.81
C SER A 14 8.50 -6.02 -13.63
N THR A 15 9.59 -5.54 -14.22
CA THR A 15 10.90 -6.18 -14.07
C THR A 15 11.37 -6.13 -12.62
N ALA A 16 11.20 -4.99 -11.95
CA ALA A 16 11.55 -4.84 -10.55
C ALA A 16 10.73 -5.77 -9.65
N LEU A 17 9.43 -5.90 -9.91
CA LEU A 17 8.56 -6.81 -9.18
C LEU A 17 9.00 -8.26 -9.34
N ALA A 18 9.36 -8.66 -10.55
CA ALA A 18 9.78 -10.03 -10.84
C ALA A 18 11.06 -10.44 -10.07
N SER A 19 11.88 -9.47 -9.69
CA SER A 19 13.12 -9.70 -8.93
C SER A 19 12.99 -9.38 -7.44
N SER A 20 11.81 -9.05 -6.96
CA SER A 20 11.58 -8.69 -5.56
C SER A 20 10.98 -9.85 -4.78
N ASP A 21 11.32 -9.94 -3.50
CA ASP A 21 10.82 -10.96 -2.58
C ASP A 21 9.64 -10.46 -1.77
N VAL A 22 9.55 -9.15 -1.56
CA VAL A 22 8.48 -8.51 -0.79
C VAL A 22 8.27 -7.09 -1.32
N VAL A 23 7.04 -6.63 -1.22
CA VAL A 23 6.67 -5.26 -1.56
C VAL A 23 6.35 -4.49 -0.29
N LEU A 24 6.95 -3.32 -0.13
CA LEU A 24 6.55 -2.36 0.89
C LEU A 24 5.67 -1.30 0.22
N ASP A 25 4.38 -1.33 0.55
CA ASP A 25 3.40 -0.39 0.03
C ASP A 25 3.31 0.83 0.95
N ALA A 26 3.90 1.92 0.52
CA ALA A 26 3.89 3.19 1.22
C ALA A 26 3.49 4.33 0.27
N ILE A 27 2.59 4.05 -0.66
CA ILE A 27 2.19 4.99 -1.70
C ILE A 27 1.25 6.06 -1.14
N PHE A 28 0.18 5.63 -0.48
CA PHE A 28 -0.84 6.53 0.05
C PHE A 28 -0.96 6.37 1.55
N GLY A 29 -1.25 7.47 2.22
CA GLY A 29 -1.48 7.50 3.66
C GLY A 29 -2.90 7.95 3.99
N PHE A 30 -3.08 8.45 5.21
CA PHE A 30 -4.38 8.80 5.76
C PHE A 30 -5.11 9.93 5.00
N SER A 31 -4.39 10.72 4.21
CA SER A 31 -4.99 11.81 3.45
C SER A 31 -5.47 11.41 2.06
N PHE A 32 -5.28 10.14 1.69
CA PHE A 32 -5.68 9.67 0.37
C PHE A 32 -7.20 9.69 0.19
N GLN A 33 -7.63 10.17 -0.96
CA GLN A 33 -9.02 10.12 -1.40
C GLN A 33 -9.10 9.56 -2.82
N PRO A 34 -9.95 8.56 -3.07
CA PRO A 34 -10.16 8.05 -4.42
C PRO A 34 -10.64 9.16 -5.37
N PRO A 35 -10.42 9.02 -6.69
CA PRO A 35 -9.87 7.87 -7.37
C PRO A 35 -8.34 7.84 -7.40
N VAL A 36 -7.78 6.66 -7.62
CA VAL A 36 -6.34 6.48 -7.85
C VAL A 36 -5.99 7.07 -9.22
N ARG A 37 -4.93 7.88 -9.24
CA ARG A 37 -4.49 8.58 -10.47
C ARG A 37 -3.16 8.04 -10.97
N ALA A 38 -2.85 8.35 -12.23
CA ALA A 38 -1.58 7.96 -12.84
C ALA A 38 -0.39 8.54 -12.04
N PRO A 39 0.71 7.80 -11.94
CA PRO A 39 0.97 6.48 -12.53
C PRO A 39 0.47 5.30 -11.69
N PHE A 40 -0.16 5.56 -10.55
CA PHE A 40 -0.53 4.53 -9.56
C PHE A 40 -1.73 3.69 -10.02
N ASP A 41 -2.58 4.22 -10.90
CA ASP A 41 -3.69 3.49 -11.49
C ASP A 41 -3.21 2.29 -12.34
N THR A 42 -1.98 2.37 -12.88
CA THR A 42 -1.34 1.25 -13.57
C THR A 42 -0.56 0.37 -12.59
N ALA A 43 0.10 0.97 -11.61
CA ALA A 43 0.96 0.25 -10.67
C ALA A 43 0.17 -0.67 -9.73
N LEU A 44 -0.98 -0.24 -9.23
CA LEU A 44 -1.75 -1.04 -8.27
C LEU A 44 -2.21 -2.38 -8.83
N PRO A 45 -2.76 -2.47 -10.06
CA PRO A 45 -3.11 -3.78 -10.63
C PRO A 45 -1.89 -4.69 -10.82
N LEU A 46 -0.73 -4.14 -11.16
CA LEU A 46 0.49 -4.92 -11.29
C LEU A 46 0.93 -5.48 -9.95
N LEU A 47 0.88 -4.68 -8.89
CA LEU A 47 1.16 -5.14 -7.53
C LEU A 47 0.21 -6.24 -7.09
N ALA A 48 -1.08 -6.07 -7.36
CA ALA A 48 -2.10 -7.03 -6.98
C ALA A 48 -1.89 -8.39 -7.64
N ARG A 49 -1.33 -8.41 -8.85
CA ARG A 49 -1.10 -9.65 -9.62
C ARG A 49 0.29 -10.24 -9.43
N ALA A 50 1.17 -9.55 -8.73
CA ALA A 50 2.57 -9.97 -8.64
C ALA A 50 2.79 -11.29 -7.90
N GLY A 51 1.87 -11.65 -7.00
CA GLY A 51 1.97 -12.92 -6.26
C GLY A 51 3.04 -12.94 -5.18
N ILE A 52 3.60 -11.80 -4.82
CA ILE A 52 4.61 -11.69 -3.75
C ILE A 52 4.00 -11.00 -2.54
N PRO A 53 4.51 -11.27 -1.32
CA PRO A 53 3.98 -10.68 -0.11
C PRO A 53 4.03 -9.14 -0.13
N ILE A 54 2.98 -8.52 0.38
CA ILE A 54 2.87 -7.06 0.47
C ILE A 54 2.72 -6.66 1.94
N VAL A 55 3.53 -5.71 2.35
CA VAL A 55 3.42 -5.04 3.65
C VAL A 55 2.96 -3.61 3.37
N SER A 56 1.76 -3.25 3.81
CA SER A 56 1.24 -1.89 3.64
C SER A 56 1.47 -1.06 4.89
N VAL A 57 1.87 0.19 4.70
CA VAL A 57 2.09 1.14 5.78
C VAL A 57 0.91 2.10 5.86
N ASP A 58 0.36 2.24 7.06
CA ASP A 58 -0.74 3.14 7.43
C ASP A 58 -2.10 2.65 6.92
N ILE A 59 -2.28 2.58 5.62
CA ILE A 59 -3.51 2.07 5.00
C ILE A 59 -3.13 1.39 3.68
N PRO A 60 -3.74 0.25 3.33
CA PRO A 60 -3.46 -0.37 2.04
C PRO A 60 -3.78 0.59 0.89
N SER A 61 -2.87 0.73 -0.06
CA SER A 61 -3.06 1.68 -1.15
C SER A 61 -4.29 1.33 -1.99
N GLY A 62 -5.08 2.35 -2.30
CA GLY A 62 -6.35 2.22 -2.97
C GLY A 62 -7.56 2.12 -2.05
N TRP A 63 -7.36 1.92 -0.75
CA TRP A 63 -8.44 1.90 0.23
C TRP A 63 -8.82 3.31 0.64
N ASP A 64 -10.12 3.54 0.81
CA ASP A 64 -10.62 4.77 1.42
C ASP A 64 -10.37 4.75 2.92
N VAL A 65 -9.96 5.87 3.49
CA VAL A 65 -9.59 5.97 4.91
C VAL A 65 -10.75 5.62 5.83
N GLU A 66 -11.98 5.95 5.43
CA GLU A 66 -13.18 5.68 6.23
C GLU A 66 -13.93 4.44 5.77
N ARG A 67 -14.03 4.23 4.45
CA ARG A 67 -14.86 3.18 3.85
C ARG A 67 -14.11 1.89 3.57
N GLY A 68 -12.79 1.90 3.67
CA GLY A 68 -11.97 0.75 3.34
C GLY A 68 -11.93 0.47 1.84
N ASP A 69 -11.89 -0.80 1.47
CA ASP A 69 -11.81 -1.22 0.08
C ASP A 69 -13.20 -1.38 -0.55
N ALA A 70 -14.04 -0.35 -0.42
CA ALA A 70 -15.43 -0.39 -0.85
C ALA A 70 -15.57 -0.66 -2.37
N ALA A 71 -14.63 -0.15 -3.17
CA ALA A 71 -14.62 -0.37 -4.61
C ALA A 71 -13.99 -1.70 -5.03
N GLY A 72 -13.29 -2.38 -4.12
CA GLY A 72 -12.61 -3.64 -4.41
C GLY A 72 -11.38 -3.51 -5.28
N LEU A 73 -10.84 -2.32 -5.44
CA LEU A 73 -9.70 -2.02 -6.31
C LEU A 73 -8.40 -1.77 -5.56
N GLY A 74 -8.44 -1.76 -4.25
CA GLY A 74 -7.27 -1.55 -3.42
C GLY A 74 -6.40 -2.80 -3.30
N LEU A 75 -5.19 -2.61 -2.81
CA LEU A 75 -4.28 -3.72 -2.54
C LEU A 75 -4.82 -4.58 -1.39
N ARG A 76 -4.48 -5.86 -1.42
CA ARG A 76 -4.78 -6.80 -0.34
C ARG A 76 -3.47 -7.27 0.26
N PRO A 77 -2.91 -6.50 1.22
CA PRO A 77 -1.61 -6.85 1.78
C PRO A 77 -1.73 -8.05 2.72
N ASP A 78 -0.60 -8.72 2.90
CA ASP A 78 -0.46 -9.79 3.88
C ASP A 78 -0.28 -9.22 5.28
N VAL A 79 0.35 -8.05 5.36
CA VAL A 79 0.65 -7.37 6.62
C VAL A 79 0.28 -5.90 6.49
N LEU A 80 -0.37 -5.36 7.51
CA LEU A 80 -0.66 -3.93 7.63
C LEU A 80 0.02 -3.39 8.89
N VAL A 81 0.77 -2.32 8.74
CA VAL A 81 1.35 -1.59 9.87
C VAL A 81 0.64 -0.25 9.96
N SER A 82 -0.26 -0.11 10.92
CA SER A 82 -0.95 1.15 11.20
C SER A 82 -0.02 2.08 11.97
N LEU A 83 0.01 3.34 11.58
CA LEU A 83 0.82 4.35 12.26
C LEU A 83 -0.05 5.14 13.22
N THR A 84 0.41 5.26 14.46
CA THR A 84 -0.22 5.98 15.57
C THR A 84 -1.53 5.32 16.03
N ALA A 85 -2.49 5.14 15.13
CA ALA A 85 -3.75 4.47 15.40
C ALA A 85 -4.31 3.85 14.12
N PRO A 86 -5.03 2.72 14.20
CA PRO A 86 -5.71 2.17 13.03
C PRO A 86 -6.76 3.16 12.50
N LYS A 87 -6.89 3.22 11.18
CA LYS A 87 -7.90 4.03 10.52
C LYS A 87 -9.22 3.26 10.47
N GLU A 88 -10.33 3.98 10.41
CA GLU A 88 -11.66 3.37 10.38
C GLU A 88 -11.82 2.42 9.20
N GLY A 89 -11.30 2.80 8.04
CA GLY A 89 -11.39 2.01 6.81
C GLY A 89 -10.69 0.68 6.83
N VAL A 90 -9.83 0.39 7.83
CA VAL A 90 -9.13 -0.89 7.89
C VAL A 90 -9.82 -1.91 8.82
N ARG A 91 -11.01 -1.63 9.27
CA ARG A 91 -11.78 -2.56 10.12
C ARG A 91 -11.99 -3.92 9.49
N THR A 92 -12.13 -3.97 8.18
CA THR A 92 -12.37 -5.21 7.43
C THR A 92 -11.09 -5.92 7.04
N PHE A 93 -9.94 -5.38 7.39
CA PHE A 93 -8.66 -6.04 7.10
C PHE A 93 -8.52 -7.31 7.92
N THR A 94 -8.22 -8.42 7.25
CA THR A 94 -8.16 -9.75 7.89
C THR A 94 -6.75 -10.33 7.96
N GLY A 95 -5.74 -9.66 7.43
CA GLY A 95 -4.36 -10.11 7.49
C GLY A 95 -3.70 -9.82 8.85
N ARG A 96 -2.37 -9.93 8.89
CA ARG A 96 -1.60 -9.60 10.09
C ARG A 96 -1.54 -8.08 10.24
N HIS A 97 -1.93 -7.59 11.40
CA HIS A 97 -2.05 -6.16 11.66
C HIS A 97 -1.19 -5.78 12.86
N PHE A 98 -0.29 -4.82 12.64
CA PHE A 98 0.58 -4.29 13.69
C PHE A 98 0.32 -2.80 13.86
N LEU A 99 0.44 -2.32 15.08
CA LEU A 99 0.39 -0.90 15.38
C LEU A 99 1.80 -0.41 15.66
N GLY A 100 2.29 0.52 14.86
CA GLY A 100 3.62 1.09 15.00
C GLY A 100 3.62 2.60 15.05
N GLY A 101 4.77 3.18 15.36
CA GLY A 101 5.01 4.61 15.21
C GLY A 101 4.20 5.52 16.12
N ARG A 102 4.75 5.90 17.25
CA ARG A 102 4.20 6.98 18.05
C ARG A 102 4.96 8.26 17.75
N PHE A 103 4.50 8.99 16.76
CA PHE A 103 5.11 10.26 16.38
C PHE A 103 4.33 11.41 17.00
N VAL A 104 4.16 11.35 18.31
CA VAL A 104 3.43 12.39 19.04
C VAL A 104 4.43 13.34 19.65
N SER A 105 4.41 14.62 19.23
CA SER A 105 5.23 15.63 19.85
C SER A 105 4.68 15.94 21.25
N ARG A 106 5.60 16.09 22.13
CA ARG A 106 5.27 16.47 23.51
C ARG A 106 5.33 17.97 23.70
#